data_30a9fd569b56f51282b11a17355b9466
#
_entry.id   30a9fd569b56f51282b11a17355b9466
#
_cell.length_a   1.000
_cell.length_b   1.000
_cell.length_c   1.000
_cell.angle_alpha   90.00
_cell.angle_beta   90.00
_cell.angle_gamma   90.00
#
_symmetry.space_group_name_H-M   'P 1'
#
loop_
_entity.id
_entity.type
_entity.pdbx_description
1 polymer ?
#
loop_
_entity_poly.entity_id
_entity_poly.type
_entity_poly.pdbx_seq_one_letter_code
_entity_poly.pdbx_strand_id
1 'polypeptide(L)'
;MILYELIKALRYAKVNRELKTKVYLDEATGLPNKNKCEEILTLKAEQNMAICVFDLNNLRIINNQQGHERGDLYINLFAKSLRNGVDENQFVGRCGGDEFIAFFKNVTKEDVKRNLENIKKECAKCSEIPLSYATGFAYSNDFSKLTMRELFCQADKNMYIDKNQAKINEATEKRDLILRVIQQLKDKGYNFSDCIYCDAKIDAYFTLRASYSFFLAEDGIYSGAVEQILNELFEENKKEEYRHVLRLDYLNECLTKENPVLEISYCHQIKRTKLKGKIIAIYLYSDEKNHLHHFALGFKIYYDTIEMDEKQQLMRYYDQLKQSILENDHYIEALMAIAQLVFSVNLTQNQIDGIYDNYMCADKKPNLPCDYNAYF
;
A
#
# COMPACT_ATOMS: atom_id res chain seq x y z
N MET A 1 -32.65 -13.59 55.82
CA MET A 1 -33.31 -13.97 54.54
C MET A 1 -33.16 -12.88 53.49
N ILE A 2 -33.58 -11.65 53.71
CA ILE A 2 -33.53 -10.54 52.71
C ILE A 2 -32.11 -10.24 52.26
N LEU A 3 -31.11 -10.19 53.14
CA LEU A 3 -29.70 -9.90 52.79
C LEU A 3 -29.11 -10.99 51.89
N TYR A 4 -29.45 -12.26 52.14
CA TYR A 4 -28.98 -13.38 51.31
C TYR A 4 -29.54 -13.32 49.89
N GLU A 5 -30.84 -13.02 49.72
CA GLU A 5 -31.46 -12.86 48.41
C GLU A 5 -30.91 -11.63 47.65
N LEU A 6 -30.60 -10.54 48.36
CA LEU A 6 -29.97 -9.37 47.77
C LEU A 6 -28.55 -9.68 47.27
N ILE A 7 -27.72 -10.40 48.03
CA ILE A 7 -26.37 -10.82 47.64
C ILE A 7 -26.43 -11.75 46.44
N LYS A 8 -27.40 -12.69 46.41
CA LYS A 8 -27.62 -13.59 45.28
C LYS A 8 -28.01 -12.84 44.00
N ALA A 9 -28.94 -11.88 44.10
CA ALA A 9 -29.34 -11.02 43.01
C ALA A 9 -28.17 -10.17 42.46
N LEU A 10 -27.34 -9.59 43.33
CA LEU A 10 -26.17 -8.82 42.94
C LEU A 10 -25.13 -9.70 42.26
N ARG A 11 -24.89 -10.90 42.76
CA ARG A 11 -23.98 -11.87 42.09
C ARG A 11 -24.50 -12.27 40.71
N TYR A 12 -25.79 -12.57 40.60
CA TYR A 12 -26.42 -12.92 39.32
C TYR A 12 -26.36 -11.75 38.32
N ALA A 13 -26.63 -10.52 38.79
CA ALA A 13 -26.51 -9.33 37.95
C ALA A 13 -25.07 -9.10 37.47
N LYS A 14 -24.08 -9.32 38.36
CA LYS A 14 -22.65 -9.22 38.01
C LYS A 14 -22.26 -10.25 36.96
N VAL A 15 -22.61 -11.53 37.17
CA VAL A 15 -22.31 -12.61 36.20
C VAL A 15 -22.99 -12.36 34.88
N ASN A 16 -24.27 -11.94 34.87
CA ASN A 16 -24.97 -11.60 33.65
C ASN A 16 -24.35 -10.40 32.91
N ARG A 17 -23.82 -9.41 33.63
CA ARG A 17 -23.12 -8.27 33.02
C ARG A 17 -21.80 -8.70 32.41
N GLU A 18 -21.04 -9.54 33.11
CA GLU A 18 -19.77 -10.09 32.58
C GLU A 18 -20.01 -10.98 31.35
N LEU A 19 -21.05 -11.83 31.38
CA LEU A 19 -21.44 -12.64 30.22
C LEU A 19 -21.86 -11.78 29.04
N LYS A 20 -22.69 -10.76 29.24
CA LYS A 20 -23.07 -9.81 28.17
C LYS A 20 -21.87 -9.09 27.58
N THR A 21 -20.90 -8.67 28.42
CA THR A 21 -19.66 -8.03 27.97
C THR A 21 -18.87 -8.98 27.07
N LYS A 22 -18.64 -10.23 27.50
CA LYS A 22 -17.91 -11.24 26.69
C LYS A 22 -18.61 -11.61 25.39
N VAL A 23 -19.97 -11.61 25.39
CA VAL A 23 -20.74 -12.01 24.19
C VAL A 23 -20.80 -10.89 23.15
N TYR A 24 -20.80 -9.62 23.57
CA TYR A 24 -21.14 -8.49 22.68
C TYR A 24 -20.05 -7.44 22.52
N LEU A 25 -18.94 -7.50 23.28
CA LEU A 25 -17.82 -6.56 23.12
C LEU A 25 -16.60 -7.25 22.54
N ASP A 26 -15.85 -6.51 21.77
CA ASP A 26 -14.51 -6.87 21.30
C ASP A 26 -13.50 -6.57 22.40
N GLU A 27 -12.73 -7.58 22.82
CA GLU A 27 -11.82 -7.48 23.96
C GLU A 27 -10.67 -6.47 23.72
N ALA A 28 -10.22 -6.35 22.46
CA ALA A 28 -9.12 -5.46 22.12
C ALA A 28 -9.53 -3.99 22.09
N THR A 29 -10.69 -3.68 21.53
CA THR A 29 -11.12 -2.29 21.27
C THR A 29 -12.18 -1.78 22.23
N GLY A 30 -12.86 -2.68 22.96
CA GLY A 30 -14.01 -2.34 23.79
C GLY A 30 -15.28 -1.94 23.01
N LEU A 31 -15.22 -1.94 21.69
CA LEU A 31 -16.39 -1.69 20.84
C LEU A 31 -17.32 -2.92 20.81
N PRO A 32 -18.59 -2.77 20.43
CA PRO A 32 -19.45 -3.87 20.01
C PRO A 32 -18.73 -4.77 19.00
N ASN A 33 -18.80 -6.08 19.26
CA ASN A 33 -18.14 -7.10 18.44
C ASN A 33 -19.02 -7.55 17.25
N LYS A 34 -18.51 -8.52 16.48
CA LYS A 34 -19.21 -9.12 15.34
C LYS A 34 -20.64 -9.57 15.66
N ASN A 35 -20.87 -10.22 16.83
CA ASN A 35 -22.20 -10.69 17.20
C ASN A 35 -23.18 -9.52 17.33
N LYS A 36 -22.72 -8.41 17.92
CA LYS A 36 -23.56 -7.22 18.05
C LYS A 36 -23.76 -6.49 16.73
N CYS A 37 -22.77 -6.48 15.86
CA CYS A 37 -22.91 -5.97 14.49
C CYS A 37 -23.94 -6.78 13.70
N GLU A 38 -23.91 -8.11 13.78
CA GLU A 38 -24.88 -8.97 13.13
C GLU A 38 -26.32 -8.72 13.62
N GLU A 39 -26.54 -8.46 14.91
CA GLU A 39 -27.87 -8.07 15.42
C GLU A 39 -28.38 -6.79 14.74
N ILE A 40 -27.55 -5.78 14.52
CA ILE A 40 -27.92 -4.56 13.80
C ILE A 40 -28.38 -4.89 12.39
N LEU A 41 -27.72 -5.82 11.70
CA LEU A 41 -28.07 -6.24 10.34
C LEU A 41 -29.39 -7.02 10.25
N THR A 42 -29.92 -7.51 11.38
CA THR A 42 -31.25 -8.13 11.44
C THR A 42 -32.41 -7.13 11.62
N LEU A 43 -32.09 -5.87 11.92
CA LEU A 43 -33.09 -4.83 12.07
C LEU A 43 -33.81 -4.57 10.76
N LYS A 44 -35.05 -4.08 10.85
CA LYS A 44 -35.77 -3.59 9.68
C LYS A 44 -35.16 -2.24 9.25
N ALA A 45 -34.86 -2.11 7.99
CA ALA A 45 -34.48 -0.81 7.45
C ALA A 45 -35.69 0.13 7.42
N GLU A 46 -35.52 1.31 8.00
CA GLU A 46 -36.52 2.39 8.03
C GLU A 46 -35.90 3.62 7.34
N GLN A 47 -36.69 4.66 7.13
CA GLN A 47 -36.21 5.92 6.61
C GLN A 47 -35.22 6.58 7.60
N ASN A 48 -34.33 7.41 7.07
CA ASN A 48 -33.33 8.16 7.85
C ASN A 48 -32.36 7.26 8.63
N MET A 49 -32.00 6.13 8.04
CA MET A 49 -30.96 5.25 8.53
C MET A 49 -29.79 5.20 7.55
N ALA A 50 -28.57 4.98 8.08
CA ALA A 50 -27.41 4.74 7.26
C ALA A 50 -26.49 3.70 7.90
N ILE A 51 -25.75 2.98 7.06
CA ILE A 51 -24.61 2.15 7.47
C ILE A 51 -23.37 2.70 6.78
N CYS A 52 -22.29 2.83 7.55
CA CYS A 52 -20.95 3.04 7.05
C CYS A 52 -20.09 1.81 7.35
N VAL A 53 -19.31 1.37 6.38
CA VAL A 53 -18.33 0.29 6.49
C VAL A 53 -16.95 0.91 6.40
N PHE A 54 -16.02 0.40 7.20
CA PHE A 54 -14.62 0.85 7.23
C PHE A 54 -13.71 -0.37 7.20
N ASP A 55 -12.61 -0.26 6.47
CA ASP A 55 -11.57 -1.28 6.35
C ASP A 55 -10.20 -0.60 6.53
N LEU A 56 -9.42 -1.06 7.50
CA LEU A 56 -8.10 -0.49 7.78
C LEU A 56 -7.09 -0.89 6.71
N ASN A 57 -6.46 0.10 6.10
CA ASN A 57 -5.42 -0.13 5.12
C ASN A 57 -4.10 -0.52 5.81
N ASN A 58 -3.30 -1.34 5.13
CA ASN A 58 -1.91 -1.66 5.50
C ASN A 58 -1.71 -2.39 6.84
N LEU A 59 -2.76 -2.89 7.52
CA LEU A 59 -2.60 -3.60 8.80
C LEU A 59 -1.65 -4.79 8.68
N ARG A 60 -1.72 -5.57 7.59
CA ARG A 60 -0.81 -6.69 7.34
C ARG A 60 0.65 -6.23 7.20
N ILE A 61 0.89 -5.09 6.55
CA ILE A 61 2.22 -4.52 6.38
C ILE A 61 2.78 -4.09 7.73
N ILE A 62 1.97 -3.38 8.54
CA ILE A 62 2.34 -2.96 9.90
C ILE A 62 2.69 -4.19 10.77
N ASN A 63 1.86 -5.23 10.75
CA ASN A 63 2.12 -6.46 11.49
C ASN A 63 3.43 -7.13 11.07
N ASN A 64 3.70 -7.22 9.76
CA ASN A 64 4.90 -7.87 9.24
C ASN A 64 6.18 -7.07 9.53
N GLN A 65 6.13 -5.75 9.48
CA GLN A 65 7.31 -4.89 9.64
C GLN A 65 7.57 -4.48 11.09
N GLN A 66 6.52 -4.28 11.89
CA GLN A 66 6.62 -3.70 13.24
C GLN A 66 6.05 -4.60 14.35
N GLY A 67 5.57 -5.80 13.98
CA GLY A 67 5.01 -6.78 14.91
C GLY A 67 3.53 -6.58 15.24
N HIS A 68 2.92 -7.62 15.81
CA HIS A 68 1.48 -7.65 16.13
C HIS A 68 1.06 -6.61 17.17
N GLU A 69 1.93 -6.30 18.14
CA GLU A 69 1.65 -5.27 19.15
C GLU A 69 1.40 -3.89 18.50
N ARG A 70 2.14 -3.58 17.44
CA ARG A 70 1.97 -2.33 16.69
C ARG A 70 0.68 -2.35 15.86
N GLY A 71 0.31 -3.50 15.31
CA GLY A 71 -0.97 -3.69 14.63
C GLY A 71 -2.17 -3.56 15.57
N ASP A 72 -2.05 -4.12 16.79
CA ASP A 72 -3.09 -3.99 17.81
C ASP A 72 -3.26 -2.52 18.25
N LEU A 73 -2.16 -1.79 18.40
CA LEU A 73 -2.20 -0.35 18.68
C LEU A 73 -2.90 0.40 17.54
N TYR A 74 -2.59 0.08 16.29
CA TYR A 74 -3.21 0.67 15.09
C TYR A 74 -4.72 0.48 15.07
N ILE A 75 -5.19 -0.74 15.34
CA ILE A 75 -6.61 -1.09 15.48
C ILE A 75 -7.27 -0.28 16.61
N ASN A 76 -6.62 -0.20 17.77
CA ASN A 76 -7.15 0.51 18.93
C ASN A 76 -7.25 2.04 18.71
N LEU A 77 -6.25 2.64 18.06
CA LEU A 77 -6.27 4.05 17.71
C LEU A 77 -7.41 4.37 16.74
N PHE A 78 -7.64 3.51 15.74
CA PHE A 78 -8.77 3.69 14.84
C PHE A 78 -10.12 3.52 15.52
N ALA A 79 -10.29 2.48 16.34
CA ALA A 79 -11.50 2.24 17.12
C ALA A 79 -11.87 3.45 18.00
N LYS A 80 -10.87 4.06 18.66
CA LYS A 80 -11.04 5.28 19.45
C LYS A 80 -11.43 6.48 18.59
N SER A 81 -10.75 6.67 17.45
CA SER A 81 -11.04 7.76 16.52
C SER A 81 -12.45 7.63 15.93
N LEU A 82 -12.84 6.40 15.57
CA LEU A 82 -14.18 6.09 15.07
C LEU A 82 -15.24 6.41 16.14
N ARG A 83 -15.04 6.00 17.37
CA ARG A 83 -16.00 6.27 18.47
C ARG A 83 -16.12 7.77 18.76
N ASN A 84 -15.01 8.50 18.76
CA ASN A 84 -14.99 9.94 19.03
C ASN A 84 -15.56 10.78 17.88
N GLY A 85 -15.43 10.31 16.64
CA GLY A 85 -15.93 11.01 15.45
C GLY A 85 -17.42 10.86 15.20
N VAL A 86 -18.09 9.93 15.92
CA VAL A 86 -19.52 9.62 15.75
C VAL A 86 -20.29 10.08 16.98
N ASP A 87 -21.49 10.63 16.76
CA ASP A 87 -22.38 11.09 17.84
C ASP A 87 -22.65 9.95 18.85
N GLU A 88 -22.74 10.27 20.14
CA GLU A 88 -22.85 9.28 21.23
C GLU A 88 -24.01 8.29 21.08
N ASN A 89 -25.12 8.74 20.50
CA ASN A 89 -26.33 7.94 20.31
C ASN A 89 -26.27 6.99 19.11
N GLN A 90 -25.20 7.06 18.32
CA GLN A 90 -25.03 6.20 17.14
C GLN A 90 -24.16 4.99 17.48
N PHE A 91 -24.40 3.91 16.75
CA PHE A 91 -23.69 2.66 16.96
C PHE A 91 -22.37 2.64 16.20
N VAL A 92 -21.31 2.12 16.82
CA VAL A 92 -20.07 1.72 16.17
C VAL A 92 -19.67 0.34 16.64
N GLY A 93 -19.09 -0.49 15.78
CA GLY A 93 -18.68 -1.85 16.13
C GLY A 93 -17.57 -2.37 15.24
N ARG A 94 -16.88 -3.41 15.71
CA ARG A 94 -15.84 -4.13 14.99
C ARG A 94 -16.37 -5.45 14.49
N CYS A 95 -16.42 -5.65 13.17
CA CYS A 95 -16.98 -6.85 12.53
C CYS A 95 -15.95 -7.95 12.29
N GLY A 96 -14.69 -7.58 12.11
CA GLY A 96 -13.59 -8.47 11.76
C GLY A 96 -12.24 -7.96 12.25
N GLY A 97 -11.14 -8.49 11.71
CA GLY A 97 -9.79 -8.10 12.09
C GLY A 97 -9.51 -6.61 11.88
N ASP A 98 -9.79 -6.12 10.69
CA ASP A 98 -9.60 -4.74 10.21
C ASP A 98 -10.90 -4.04 9.79
N GLU A 99 -12.04 -4.71 9.97
CA GLU A 99 -13.35 -4.25 9.51
C GLU A 99 -14.18 -3.66 10.65
N PHE A 100 -14.73 -2.47 10.42
CA PHE A 100 -15.60 -1.75 11.37
C PHE A 100 -16.86 -1.26 10.68
N ILE A 101 -17.92 -1.05 11.47
CA ILE A 101 -19.16 -0.44 11.01
C ILE A 101 -19.59 0.70 11.94
N ALA A 102 -20.26 1.69 11.34
CA ALA A 102 -21.09 2.64 12.08
C ALA A 102 -22.54 2.55 11.55
N PHE A 103 -23.48 2.48 12.45
CA PHE A 103 -24.90 2.50 12.13
C PHE A 103 -25.54 3.76 12.69
N PHE A 104 -26.24 4.48 11.83
CA PHE A 104 -26.89 5.75 12.11
C PHE A 104 -28.39 5.61 12.01
N LYS A 105 -29.09 6.14 13.01
CA LYS A 105 -30.54 6.17 13.08
C LYS A 105 -31.03 7.60 13.29
N ASN A 106 -32.15 7.97 12.63
CA ASN A 106 -32.74 9.30 12.67
C ASN A 106 -31.77 10.40 12.21
N VAL A 107 -31.08 10.18 11.11
CA VAL A 107 -30.09 11.08 10.53
C VAL A 107 -30.46 11.51 9.12
N THR A 108 -29.99 12.69 8.72
CA THR A 108 -29.98 13.09 7.32
C THR A 108 -28.69 12.58 6.64
N LYS A 109 -28.65 12.64 5.31
CA LYS A 109 -27.43 12.29 4.56
C LYS A 109 -26.28 13.24 4.86
N GLU A 110 -26.58 14.49 5.15
CA GLU A 110 -25.64 15.52 5.58
C GLU A 110 -25.05 15.23 6.96
N ASP A 111 -25.86 14.70 7.89
CA ASP A 111 -25.37 14.24 9.20
C ASP A 111 -24.39 13.09 9.08
N VAL A 112 -24.65 12.12 8.18
CA VAL A 112 -23.71 11.01 7.90
C VAL A 112 -22.38 11.56 7.39
N LYS A 113 -22.41 12.46 6.41
CA LYS A 113 -21.19 13.09 5.87
C LYS A 113 -20.41 13.86 6.93
N ARG A 114 -21.12 14.60 7.79
CA ARG A 114 -20.49 15.33 8.92
C ARG A 114 -19.80 14.36 9.90
N ASN A 115 -20.44 13.24 10.24
CA ASN A 115 -19.82 12.23 11.09
C ASN A 115 -18.56 11.63 10.42
N LEU A 116 -18.60 11.32 9.11
CA LEU A 116 -17.43 10.84 8.37
C LEU A 116 -16.28 11.87 8.37
N GLU A 117 -16.58 13.16 8.18
CA GLU A 117 -15.57 14.22 8.29
C GLU A 117 -15.00 14.36 9.71
N ASN A 118 -15.82 14.16 10.73
CA ASN A 118 -15.34 14.17 12.13
C ASN A 118 -14.43 12.97 12.40
N ILE A 119 -14.77 11.77 11.92
CA ILE A 119 -13.90 10.59 12.02
C ILE A 119 -12.55 10.87 11.35
N LYS A 120 -12.54 11.45 10.15
CA LYS A 120 -11.33 11.83 9.45
C LYS A 120 -10.46 12.80 10.25
N LYS A 121 -11.09 13.82 10.88
CA LYS A 121 -10.39 14.78 11.77
C LYS A 121 -9.83 14.10 13.02
N GLU A 122 -10.56 13.15 13.63
CA GLU A 122 -10.07 12.38 14.78
C GLU A 122 -8.88 11.49 14.42
N CYS A 123 -8.95 10.81 13.26
CA CYS A 123 -7.83 10.03 12.74
C CYS A 123 -6.59 10.89 12.46
N ALA A 124 -6.76 12.10 11.93
CA ALA A 124 -5.66 13.03 11.65
C ALA A 124 -4.96 13.56 12.91
N LYS A 125 -5.59 13.50 14.09
CA LYS A 125 -4.96 13.86 15.38
C LYS A 125 -3.99 12.79 15.89
N CYS A 126 -4.04 11.57 15.35
CA CYS A 126 -3.16 10.48 15.73
C CYS A 126 -1.76 10.70 15.15
N SER A 127 -0.86 11.26 15.96
CA SER A 127 0.54 11.50 15.56
C SER A 127 1.43 10.26 15.73
N GLU A 128 0.99 9.28 16.49
CA GLU A 128 1.78 8.09 16.84
C GLU A 128 1.89 7.09 15.66
N ILE A 129 0.79 6.87 14.95
CA ILE A 129 0.72 6.08 13.72
C ILE A 129 -0.28 6.76 12.79
N PRO A 130 0.10 7.14 11.55
CA PRO A 130 -0.85 7.66 10.57
C PRO A 130 -1.93 6.62 10.28
N LEU A 131 -3.19 6.96 10.56
CA LEU A 131 -4.33 6.06 10.32
C LEU A 131 -4.79 6.19 8.86
N SER A 132 -4.86 5.07 8.15
CA SER A 132 -5.38 4.97 6.78
C SER A 132 -6.47 3.91 6.73
N TYR A 133 -7.59 4.24 6.10
CA TYR A 133 -8.74 3.36 5.96
C TYR A 133 -9.52 3.68 4.69
N ALA A 134 -10.21 2.68 4.16
CA ALA A 134 -11.24 2.86 3.15
C ALA A 134 -12.62 2.93 3.83
N THR A 135 -13.54 3.67 3.24
CA THR A 135 -14.89 3.80 3.78
C THR A 135 -15.94 3.90 2.69
N GLY A 136 -17.11 3.33 2.97
CA GLY A 136 -18.28 3.49 2.15
C GLY A 136 -19.52 3.57 3.01
N PHE A 137 -20.53 4.30 2.55
CA PHE A 137 -21.80 4.37 3.25
C PHE A 137 -22.97 4.16 2.29
N ALA A 138 -24.09 3.69 2.84
CA ALA A 138 -25.37 3.63 2.17
C ALA A 138 -26.44 4.28 3.07
N TYR A 139 -27.28 5.11 2.47
CA TYR A 139 -28.38 5.81 3.13
C TYR A 139 -29.72 5.25 2.70
N SER A 140 -30.57 4.87 3.65
CA SER A 140 -31.80 4.13 3.37
C SER A 140 -32.78 4.85 2.42
N ASN A 141 -32.83 6.19 2.47
CA ASN A 141 -33.72 6.96 1.63
C ASN A 141 -33.31 7.03 0.15
N ASP A 142 -32.09 6.61 -0.17
CA ASP A 142 -31.61 6.51 -1.56
C ASP A 142 -32.24 5.29 -2.29
N PHE A 143 -32.96 4.43 -1.56
CA PHE A 143 -33.47 3.15 -2.05
C PHE A 143 -34.99 3.00 -1.74
N SER A 144 -35.72 2.37 -2.62
CA SER A 144 -37.19 2.21 -2.46
C SER A 144 -37.58 1.22 -1.37
N LYS A 145 -36.82 0.13 -1.22
CA LYS A 145 -37.00 -0.92 -0.19
C LYS A 145 -35.73 -1.73 -0.07
N LEU A 146 -35.06 -1.65 1.06
CA LEU A 146 -33.90 -2.49 1.39
C LEU A 146 -34.04 -3.03 2.82
N THR A 147 -33.53 -4.23 3.05
CA THR A 147 -33.21 -4.73 4.39
C THR A 147 -31.90 -4.07 4.88
N MET A 148 -31.66 -4.12 6.18
CA MET A 148 -30.40 -3.61 6.73
C MET A 148 -29.19 -4.35 6.17
N ARG A 149 -29.30 -5.65 5.88
CA ARG A 149 -28.24 -6.44 5.26
C ARG A 149 -27.94 -6.00 3.81
N GLU A 150 -28.96 -5.70 3.04
CA GLU A 150 -28.77 -5.15 1.68
C GLU A 150 -28.18 -3.74 1.71
N LEU A 151 -28.56 -2.92 2.70
CA LEU A 151 -27.97 -1.61 2.92
C LEU A 151 -26.49 -1.72 3.29
N PHE A 152 -26.14 -2.70 4.15
CA PHE A 152 -24.75 -3.03 4.44
C PHE A 152 -23.97 -3.45 3.19
N CYS A 153 -24.51 -4.37 2.38
CA CYS A 153 -23.89 -4.79 1.14
C CYS A 153 -23.64 -3.61 0.17
N GLN A 154 -24.52 -2.63 0.16
CA GLN A 154 -24.34 -1.43 -0.66
C GLN A 154 -23.24 -0.51 -0.11
N ALA A 155 -23.17 -0.35 1.22
CA ALA A 155 -22.09 0.38 1.87
C ALA A 155 -20.72 -0.28 1.64
N ASP A 156 -20.67 -1.61 1.72
CA ASP A 156 -19.48 -2.41 1.46
C ASP A 156 -18.98 -2.26 0.02
N LYS A 157 -19.88 -2.29 -0.97
CA LYS A 157 -19.53 -2.00 -2.37
C LYS A 157 -18.93 -0.60 -2.53
N ASN A 158 -19.50 0.40 -1.87
CA ASN A 158 -19.03 1.77 -1.92
C ASN A 158 -17.63 1.89 -1.24
N MET A 159 -17.39 1.17 -0.14
CA MET A 159 -16.08 1.08 0.51
C MET A 159 -15.04 0.43 -0.40
N TYR A 160 -15.42 -0.64 -1.12
CA TYR A 160 -14.53 -1.29 -2.08
C TYR A 160 -14.13 -0.37 -3.24
N ILE A 161 -15.08 0.47 -3.73
CA ILE A 161 -14.79 1.50 -4.74
C ILE A 161 -13.81 2.53 -4.20
N ASP A 162 -14.00 3.03 -2.98
CA ASP A 162 -13.09 3.97 -2.31
C ASP A 162 -11.69 3.36 -2.15
N LYS A 163 -11.60 2.11 -1.71
CA LYS A 163 -10.34 1.36 -1.55
C LYS A 163 -9.58 1.23 -2.88
N ASN A 164 -10.27 0.93 -3.97
CA ASN A 164 -9.66 0.86 -5.30
C ASN A 164 -9.22 2.23 -5.81
N GLN A 165 -10.03 3.26 -5.60
CA GLN A 165 -9.65 4.62 -5.99
C GLN A 165 -8.41 5.12 -5.23
N ALA A 166 -8.29 4.80 -3.95
CA ALA A 166 -7.11 5.12 -3.15
C ALA A 166 -5.85 4.42 -3.71
N LYS A 167 -5.93 3.13 -4.07
CA LYS A 167 -4.83 2.40 -4.71
C LYS A 167 -4.42 2.98 -6.06
N ILE A 168 -5.39 3.37 -6.89
CA ILE A 168 -5.13 4.01 -8.18
C ILE A 168 -4.43 5.34 -7.98
N ASN A 169 -4.88 6.15 -7.03
CA ASN A 169 -4.27 7.44 -6.72
C ASN A 169 -2.83 7.26 -6.23
N GLU A 170 -2.59 6.33 -5.31
CA GLU A 170 -1.25 5.99 -4.80
C GLU A 170 -0.31 5.55 -5.93
N ALA A 171 -0.77 4.64 -6.81
CA ALA A 171 0.00 4.19 -7.97
C ALA A 171 0.29 5.34 -8.95
N THR A 172 -0.68 6.24 -9.15
CA THR A 172 -0.52 7.42 -10.01
C THR A 172 0.49 8.40 -9.41
N GLU A 173 0.41 8.69 -8.11
CA GLU A 173 1.36 9.56 -7.41
C GLU A 173 2.78 9.00 -7.45
N LYS A 174 2.94 7.68 -7.20
CA LYS A 174 4.23 6.98 -7.32
C LYS A 174 4.79 7.09 -8.74
N ARG A 175 3.97 6.87 -9.76
CA ARG A 175 4.36 7.01 -11.17
C ARG A 175 4.79 8.43 -11.51
N ASP A 176 4.03 9.43 -11.09
CA ASP A 176 4.35 10.84 -11.34
C ASP A 176 5.64 11.26 -10.63
N LEU A 177 5.88 10.75 -9.44
CA LEU A 177 7.14 10.93 -8.72
C LEU A 177 8.31 10.32 -9.50
N ILE A 178 8.18 9.07 -9.95
CA ILE A 178 9.19 8.37 -10.76
C ILE A 178 9.53 9.18 -12.02
N LEU A 179 8.52 9.64 -12.76
CA LEU A 179 8.72 10.42 -13.98
C LEU A 179 9.44 11.74 -13.71
N ARG A 180 9.06 12.45 -12.64
CA ARG A 180 9.71 13.71 -12.23
C ARG A 180 11.17 13.49 -11.86
N VAL A 181 11.48 12.45 -11.09
CA VAL A 181 12.86 12.13 -10.69
C VAL A 181 13.71 11.75 -11.90
N ILE A 182 13.20 10.90 -12.78
CA ILE A 182 13.90 10.53 -14.03
C ILE A 182 14.18 11.77 -14.87
N GLN A 183 13.23 12.70 -14.99
CA GLN A 183 13.43 13.93 -15.74
C GLN A 183 14.49 14.82 -15.07
N GLN A 184 14.45 15.00 -13.76
CA GLN A 184 15.48 15.73 -13.01
C GLN A 184 16.90 15.14 -13.21
N LEU A 185 17.03 13.81 -13.24
CA LEU A 185 18.29 13.15 -13.51
C LEU A 185 18.79 13.42 -14.94
N LYS A 186 17.88 13.36 -15.93
CA LYS A 186 18.19 13.68 -17.32
C LYS A 186 18.63 15.13 -17.51
N ASP A 187 17.94 16.07 -16.88
CA ASP A 187 18.25 17.51 -16.95
C ASP A 187 19.64 17.83 -16.35
N LYS A 188 20.08 17.03 -15.37
CA LYS A 188 21.43 17.08 -14.81
C LYS A 188 22.47 16.30 -15.62
N GLY A 189 22.11 15.73 -16.78
CA GLY A 189 22.99 14.96 -17.65
C GLY A 189 23.21 13.51 -17.21
N TYR A 190 22.41 12.98 -16.27
CA TYR A 190 22.50 11.59 -15.84
C TYR A 190 21.49 10.70 -16.56
N ASN A 191 22.02 9.63 -17.16
CA ASN A 191 21.20 8.57 -17.75
C ASN A 191 21.75 7.21 -17.27
N PHE A 192 21.04 6.60 -16.32
CA PHE A 192 21.40 5.31 -15.74
C PHE A 192 20.55 4.20 -16.32
N SER A 193 21.16 3.02 -16.55
CA SER A 193 20.41 1.77 -16.79
C SER A 193 19.77 1.24 -15.51
N ASP A 194 20.48 1.41 -14.41
CA ASP A 194 20.11 0.95 -13.07
C ASP A 194 20.12 2.14 -12.11
N CYS A 195 18.99 2.39 -11.47
CA CYS A 195 18.84 3.53 -10.59
C CYS A 195 17.74 3.28 -9.57
N ILE A 196 18.00 3.63 -8.31
CA ILE A 196 17.01 3.63 -7.23
C ILE A 196 16.78 5.05 -6.72
N TYR A 197 15.56 5.32 -6.30
CA TYR A 197 15.19 6.49 -5.50
C TYR A 197 15.17 6.08 -4.03
N CYS A 198 15.67 6.95 -3.16
CA CYS A 198 15.79 6.71 -1.74
C CYS A 198 15.10 7.82 -0.94
N ASP A 199 14.32 7.43 0.04
CA ASP A 199 13.76 8.30 1.07
C ASP A 199 14.53 8.07 2.39
N ALA A 200 15.41 9.02 2.73
CA ALA A 200 16.27 8.92 3.90
C ALA A 200 15.49 9.03 5.22
N LYS A 201 14.31 9.65 5.22
CA LYS A 201 13.50 9.86 6.43
C LYS A 201 12.89 8.58 6.96
N ILE A 202 12.51 7.68 6.05
CA ILE A 202 11.84 6.41 6.40
C ILE A 202 12.71 5.19 6.08
N ASP A 203 13.99 5.40 5.75
CA ASP A 203 14.94 4.34 5.38
C ASP A 203 14.39 3.41 4.28
N ALA A 204 13.82 3.99 3.22
CA ALA A 204 13.19 3.25 2.14
C ALA A 204 13.79 3.56 0.78
N TYR A 205 13.68 2.61 -0.14
CA TYR A 205 14.01 2.83 -1.54
C TYR A 205 12.97 2.21 -2.46
N PHE A 206 12.93 2.68 -3.71
CA PHE A 206 12.30 1.98 -4.81
C PHE A 206 13.08 2.15 -6.12
N THR A 207 12.99 1.14 -6.96
CA THR A 207 13.70 1.09 -8.23
C THR A 207 13.04 2.00 -9.27
N LEU A 208 13.82 2.94 -9.81
CA LEU A 208 13.40 3.83 -10.90
C LEU A 208 13.59 3.18 -12.26
N ARG A 209 14.72 2.48 -12.41
CA ARG A 209 15.11 1.72 -13.59
C ARG A 209 15.94 0.53 -13.16
N ALA A 210 15.72 -0.60 -13.81
CA ALA A 210 16.47 -1.82 -13.59
C ALA A 210 16.77 -2.51 -14.92
N SER A 211 18.04 -2.86 -15.15
CA SER A 211 18.43 -3.81 -16.16
C SER A 211 18.14 -5.24 -15.74
N TYR A 212 18.21 -6.18 -16.66
CA TYR A 212 17.99 -7.62 -16.35
C TYR A 212 18.91 -8.17 -15.28
N SER A 213 20.13 -7.63 -15.16
CA SER A 213 21.13 -8.03 -14.19
C SER A 213 21.09 -7.24 -12.88
N PHE A 214 20.11 -6.36 -12.72
CA PHE A 214 20.00 -5.57 -11.50
C PHE A 214 19.56 -6.44 -10.33
N PHE A 215 20.29 -6.36 -9.22
CA PHE A 215 20.20 -7.31 -8.09
C PHE A 215 19.28 -6.85 -6.95
N LEU A 216 18.89 -5.58 -6.94
CA LEU A 216 17.96 -5.06 -5.92
C LEU A 216 16.51 -5.36 -6.31
N ALA A 217 15.67 -5.53 -5.29
CA ALA A 217 14.22 -5.67 -5.46
C ALA A 217 13.58 -4.38 -5.98
N GLU A 218 12.31 -4.43 -6.33
CA GLU A 218 11.54 -3.27 -6.81
C GLU A 218 11.44 -2.17 -5.75
N ASP A 219 11.31 -2.55 -4.48
CA ASP A 219 11.33 -1.65 -3.33
C ASP A 219 11.81 -2.37 -2.06
N GLY A 220 12.10 -1.61 -1.01
CA GLY A 220 12.52 -2.15 0.27
C GLY A 220 13.13 -1.11 1.21
N ILE A 221 13.82 -1.63 2.22
CA ILE A 221 14.55 -0.84 3.21
C ILE A 221 15.92 -0.49 2.63
N TYR A 222 16.29 0.81 2.63
CA TYR A 222 17.55 1.28 2.07
C TYR A 222 18.77 0.70 2.77
N SER A 223 18.79 0.64 4.10
CA SER A 223 19.90 0.03 4.86
C SER A 223 20.10 -1.45 4.50
N GLY A 224 19.03 -2.18 4.19
CA GLY A 224 19.10 -3.55 3.66
C GLY A 224 19.66 -3.61 2.23
N ALA A 225 19.29 -2.65 1.39
CA ALA A 225 19.84 -2.52 0.04
C ALA A 225 21.34 -2.24 0.06
N VAL A 226 21.83 -1.45 1.01
CA VAL A 226 23.28 -1.19 1.19
C VAL A 226 24.03 -2.51 1.42
N GLU A 227 23.53 -3.42 2.25
CA GLU A 227 24.17 -4.73 2.46
C GLU A 227 24.17 -5.58 1.19
N GLN A 228 23.12 -5.54 0.39
CA GLN A 228 23.09 -6.23 -0.91
C GLN A 228 24.09 -5.61 -1.90
N ILE A 229 24.15 -4.28 -1.98
CA ILE A 229 25.12 -3.55 -2.81
C ILE A 229 26.55 -3.95 -2.42
N LEU A 230 26.86 -3.99 -1.11
CA LEU A 230 28.18 -4.37 -0.62
C LEU A 230 28.53 -5.82 -0.99
N ASN A 231 27.58 -6.73 -0.87
CA ASN A 231 27.81 -8.14 -1.18
C ASN A 231 28.01 -8.41 -2.68
N GLU A 232 27.31 -7.68 -3.54
CA GLU A 232 27.36 -7.87 -4.99
C GLU A 232 28.51 -7.13 -5.66
N LEU A 233 28.91 -5.96 -5.16
CA LEU A 233 29.83 -5.08 -5.88
C LEU A 233 31.21 -4.94 -5.23
N PHE A 234 31.39 -5.37 -3.95
CA PHE A 234 32.63 -5.10 -3.23
C PHE A 234 33.28 -6.38 -2.64
N GLU A 235 34.62 -6.40 -2.64
CA GLU A 235 35.40 -7.43 -1.96
C GLU A 235 35.29 -7.29 -0.43
N GLU A 236 35.37 -8.43 0.30
CA GLU A 236 35.15 -8.50 1.75
C GLU A 236 36.00 -7.50 2.54
N ASN A 237 37.28 -7.34 2.15
CA ASN A 237 38.23 -6.44 2.81
C ASN A 237 37.91 -4.95 2.64
N LYS A 238 37.00 -4.58 1.73
CA LYS A 238 36.59 -3.20 1.44
C LYS A 238 35.18 -2.85 1.90
N LYS A 239 34.37 -3.84 2.25
CA LYS A 239 32.96 -3.62 2.59
C LYS A 239 32.76 -2.61 3.71
N GLU A 240 33.59 -2.60 4.75
CA GLU A 240 33.46 -1.66 5.87
C GLU A 240 33.67 -0.21 5.44
N GLU A 241 34.67 0.05 4.57
CA GLU A 241 34.91 1.38 4.02
C GLU A 241 33.72 1.90 3.25
N TYR A 242 33.16 1.08 2.35
CA TYR A 242 32.02 1.46 1.52
C TYR A 242 30.70 1.47 2.28
N ARG A 243 30.55 0.63 3.31
CA ARG A 243 29.40 0.68 4.23
C ARG A 243 29.31 2.04 4.91
N HIS A 244 30.45 2.59 5.36
CA HIS A 244 30.48 3.92 5.96
C HIS A 244 30.01 5.00 4.98
N VAL A 245 30.48 4.97 3.73
CA VAL A 245 30.15 5.98 2.70
C VAL A 245 28.70 5.91 2.23
N LEU A 246 28.06 4.73 2.28
CA LEU A 246 26.66 4.53 1.88
C LEU A 246 25.65 4.70 3.03
N ARG A 247 26.09 4.93 4.27
CA ARG A 247 25.19 5.18 5.41
C ARG A 247 24.47 6.51 5.28
N LEU A 248 23.22 6.54 5.71
CA LEU A 248 22.36 7.73 5.63
C LEU A 248 22.92 8.93 6.37
N ASP A 249 23.57 8.74 7.53
CA ASP A 249 24.23 9.80 8.29
C ASP A 249 25.39 10.44 7.49
N TYR A 250 26.25 9.64 6.88
CA TYR A 250 27.35 10.14 6.04
C TYR A 250 26.81 10.83 4.76
N LEU A 251 25.81 10.23 4.10
CA LEU A 251 25.19 10.84 2.94
C LEU A 251 24.51 12.17 3.28
N ASN A 252 23.89 12.28 4.46
CA ASN A 252 23.29 13.52 4.93
C ASN A 252 24.32 14.65 5.14
N GLU A 253 25.55 14.31 5.54
CA GLU A 253 26.64 15.28 5.68
C GLU A 253 27.25 15.69 4.34
N CYS A 254 27.38 14.74 3.41
CA CYS A 254 28.09 14.94 2.14
C CYS A 254 27.22 15.43 1.00
N LEU A 255 25.94 15.01 0.97
CA LEU A 255 25.00 15.24 -0.13
C LEU A 255 24.09 16.42 0.18
N THR A 256 24.47 17.59 -0.30
CA THR A 256 23.75 18.85 -0.05
C THR A 256 23.35 19.51 -1.36
N LYS A 257 22.58 20.60 -1.26
CA LYS A 257 22.20 21.40 -2.43
C LYS A 257 23.43 22.03 -3.12
N GLU A 258 24.45 22.38 -2.35
CA GLU A 258 25.73 22.96 -2.82
C GLU A 258 26.67 21.87 -3.36
N ASN A 259 26.61 20.67 -2.78
CA ASN A 259 27.37 19.49 -3.22
C ASN A 259 26.41 18.35 -3.62
N PRO A 260 25.76 18.43 -4.79
CA PRO A 260 24.62 17.60 -5.14
C PRO A 260 25.00 16.19 -5.63
N VAL A 261 26.28 15.86 -5.72
CA VAL A 261 26.73 14.59 -6.29
C VAL A 261 27.89 14.00 -5.50
N LEU A 262 27.78 12.73 -5.16
CA LEU A 262 28.85 11.93 -4.57
C LEU A 262 29.12 10.72 -5.47
N GLU A 263 30.35 10.59 -5.99
CA GLU A 263 30.77 9.46 -6.82
C GLU A 263 31.61 8.48 -6.02
N ILE A 264 31.23 7.21 -6.03
CA ILE A 264 31.92 6.11 -5.38
C ILE A 264 32.40 5.14 -6.46
N SER A 265 33.71 5.07 -6.71
CA SER A 265 34.28 4.13 -7.67
C SER A 265 34.53 2.79 -7.02
N TYR A 266 34.20 1.71 -7.69
CA TYR A 266 34.49 0.36 -7.21
C TYR A 266 35.18 -0.49 -8.29
N CYS A 267 35.92 -1.48 -7.82
CA CYS A 267 36.55 -2.48 -8.66
C CYS A 267 36.41 -3.83 -7.95
N HIS A 268 35.71 -4.77 -8.59
CA HIS A 268 35.49 -6.12 -8.08
C HIS A 268 36.04 -7.14 -9.08
N GLN A 269 36.69 -8.15 -8.58
CA GLN A 269 37.24 -9.22 -9.42
C GLN A 269 36.36 -10.46 -9.30
N ILE A 270 35.62 -10.79 -10.37
CA ILE A 270 34.82 -12.01 -10.47
C ILE A 270 35.55 -13.02 -11.37
N LYS A 271 36.11 -14.06 -10.78
CA LYS A 271 36.92 -15.08 -11.50
C LYS A 271 38.09 -14.42 -12.25
N ARG A 272 38.03 -14.38 -13.60
CA ARG A 272 39.04 -13.75 -14.48
C ARG A 272 38.64 -12.39 -15.00
N THR A 273 37.43 -11.93 -14.69
CA THR A 273 36.90 -10.65 -15.20
C THR A 273 36.98 -9.60 -14.12
N LYS A 274 37.54 -8.45 -14.45
CA LYS A 274 37.64 -7.29 -13.57
C LYS A 274 36.44 -6.39 -13.85
N LEU A 275 35.53 -6.30 -12.90
CA LEU A 275 34.36 -5.42 -12.96
C LEU A 275 34.75 -4.09 -12.33
N LYS A 276 34.68 -3.03 -13.11
CA LYS A 276 34.84 -1.66 -12.62
C LYS A 276 33.52 -0.92 -12.74
N GLY A 277 33.22 -0.04 -11.80
CA GLY A 277 32.01 0.76 -11.89
C GLY A 277 32.01 1.96 -10.97
N LYS A 278 30.92 2.70 -11.03
CA LYS A 278 30.63 3.81 -10.14
C LYS A 278 29.22 3.70 -9.60
N ILE A 279 29.08 3.95 -8.31
CA ILE A 279 27.81 4.32 -7.69
C ILE A 279 27.81 5.84 -7.60
N ILE A 280 26.74 6.46 -8.07
CA ILE A 280 26.61 7.93 -8.09
C ILE A 280 25.39 8.28 -7.27
N ALA A 281 25.61 8.85 -6.08
CA ALA A 281 24.55 9.40 -5.25
C ALA A 281 24.24 10.83 -5.68
N ILE A 282 22.97 11.15 -5.89
CA ILE A 282 22.52 12.43 -6.42
C ILE A 282 21.48 13.02 -5.47
N TYR A 283 21.77 14.21 -4.97
CA TYR A 283 20.85 15.00 -4.17
C TYR A 283 19.59 15.36 -4.97
N LEU A 284 18.42 15.17 -4.36
CA LEU A 284 17.13 15.55 -4.91
C LEU A 284 16.43 16.60 -4.06
N TYR A 285 16.36 16.39 -2.72
CA TYR A 285 15.65 17.27 -1.82
C TYR A 285 16.11 17.13 -0.36
N SER A 286 16.15 18.25 0.37
CA SER A 286 16.32 18.33 1.84
C SER A 286 15.21 19.17 2.47
N ASP A 287 15.01 19.01 3.79
CA ASP A 287 14.09 19.86 4.55
C ASP A 287 14.66 21.28 4.80
N GLU A 288 13.88 22.13 5.50
CA GLU A 288 14.28 23.50 5.86
C GLU A 288 15.51 23.52 6.81
N LYS A 289 15.82 22.41 7.47
CA LYS A 289 17.00 22.24 8.35
C LYS A 289 18.19 21.63 7.64
N ASN A 290 18.12 21.48 6.30
CA ASN A 290 19.13 20.85 5.45
C ASN A 290 19.34 19.34 5.72
N HIS A 291 18.39 18.64 6.38
CA HIS A 291 18.45 17.19 6.46
C HIS A 291 18.09 16.58 5.10
N LEU A 292 18.92 15.68 4.62
CA LEU A 292 18.68 14.95 3.37
C LEU A 292 17.40 14.12 3.49
N HIS A 293 16.41 14.40 2.64
CA HIS A 293 15.18 13.62 2.59
C HIS A 293 15.19 12.66 1.42
N HIS A 294 15.53 13.15 0.23
CA HIS A 294 15.43 12.37 -0.98
C HIS A 294 16.70 12.45 -1.79
N PHE A 295 17.17 11.29 -2.26
CA PHE A 295 18.31 11.18 -3.16
C PHE A 295 18.11 10.01 -4.12
N ALA A 296 18.93 9.94 -5.16
CA ALA A 296 18.98 8.82 -6.08
C ALA A 296 20.34 8.15 -6.07
N LEU A 297 20.40 6.82 -6.20
CA LEU A 297 21.62 6.09 -6.48
C LEU A 297 21.54 5.53 -7.90
N GLY A 298 22.42 6.00 -8.76
CA GLY A 298 22.63 5.48 -10.10
C GLY A 298 23.86 4.58 -10.16
N PHE A 299 23.76 3.49 -10.91
CA PHE A 299 24.82 2.51 -11.08
C PHE A 299 25.36 2.58 -12.49
N LYS A 300 26.69 2.71 -12.64
CA LYS A 300 27.42 2.60 -13.90
C LYS A 300 28.43 1.48 -13.79
N ILE A 301 28.31 0.47 -14.65
CA ILE A 301 29.19 -0.68 -14.70
C ILE A 301 30.02 -0.58 -15.98
N TYR A 302 31.35 -0.73 -15.85
CA TYR A 302 32.30 -0.73 -16.96
C TYR A 302 32.95 -2.11 -17.04
N TYR A 303 32.78 -2.80 -18.16
CA TYR A 303 33.44 -4.08 -18.38
C TYR A 303 34.79 -3.83 -19.09
N ASP A 304 35.87 -4.36 -18.51
CA ASP A 304 37.23 -4.29 -19.08
C ASP A 304 37.45 -5.54 -19.95
N THR A 305 36.93 -5.58 -21.20
CA THR A 305 37.21 -6.68 -22.11
C THR A 305 37.06 -6.35 -23.59
N ILE A 306 38.03 -6.86 -24.34
CA ILE A 306 38.18 -6.75 -25.80
C ILE A 306 37.32 -7.76 -26.59
N GLU A 307 36.56 -8.69 -25.93
CA GLU A 307 35.83 -9.78 -26.60
C GLU A 307 34.29 -9.79 -26.41
N MET A 308 33.68 -8.65 -26.02
CA MET A 308 32.27 -8.67 -25.63
C MET A 308 31.28 -7.88 -26.52
N ASP A 309 31.66 -7.48 -27.71
CA ASP A 309 30.83 -6.53 -28.50
C ASP A 309 29.46 -7.12 -28.91
N GLU A 310 29.43 -8.36 -29.42
CA GLU A 310 28.16 -9.00 -29.83
C GLU A 310 27.26 -9.38 -28.66
N LYS A 311 27.82 -9.89 -27.55
CA LYS A 311 27.07 -10.31 -26.36
C LYS A 311 26.53 -9.11 -25.59
N GLN A 312 27.25 -7.98 -25.58
CA GLN A 312 26.79 -6.72 -25.00
C GLN A 312 25.67 -6.08 -25.82
N GLN A 313 25.76 -6.13 -27.15
CA GLN A 313 24.68 -5.65 -28.04
C GLN A 313 23.41 -6.48 -27.85
N LEU A 314 23.52 -7.81 -27.75
CA LEU A 314 22.39 -8.70 -27.50
C LEU A 314 21.78 -8.44 -26.12
N MET A 315 22.60 -8.23 -25.08
CA MET A 315 22.17 -7.95 -23.72
C MET A 315 21.46 -6.58 -23.64
N ARG A 316 21.98 -5.54 -24.27
CA ARG A 316 21.32 -4.23 -24.37
C ARG A 316 19.98 -4.31 -25.12
N TYR A 317 19.94 -5.09 -26.20
CA TYR A 317 18.70 -5.31 -26.94
C TYR A 317 17.66 -6.06 -26.10
N TYR A 318 18.10 -7.06 -25.34
CA TYR A 318 17.25 -7.81 -24.43
C TYR A 318 16.73 -6.94 -23.26
N ASP A 319 17.58 -6.11 -22.66
CA ASP A 319 17.20 -5.15 -21.62
C ASP A 319 16.19 -4.11 -22.15
N GLN A 320 16.38 -3.60 -23.38
CA GLN A 320 15.42 -2.70 -24.02
C GLN A 320 14.08 -3.38 -24.30
N LEU A 321 14.11 -4.63 -24.76
CA LEU A 321 12.90 -5.41 -25.00
C LEU A 321 12.13 -5.68 -23.72
N LYS A 322 12.84 -6.05 -22.65
CA LYS A 322 12.25 -6.30 -21.33
C LYS A 322 11.67 -5.03 -20.73
N GLN A 323 12.34 -3.90 -20.87
CA GLN A 323 11.83 -2.61 -20.40
C GLN A 323 10.56 -2.20 -21.15
N SER A 324 10.51 -2.45 -22.46
CA SER A 324 9.31 -2.24 -23.26
C SER A 324 8.15 -3.17 -22.86
N ILE A 325 8.46 -4.41 -22.49
CA ILE A 325 7.45 -5.37 -21.97
C ILE A 325 6.96 -4.92 -20.59
N LEU A 326 7.85 -4.53 -19.66
CA LEU A 326 7.48 -4.03 -18.34
C LEU A 326 6.66 -2.74 -18.41
N GLU A 327 7.00 -1.82 -19.31
CA GLU A 327 6.19 -0.62 -19.56
C GLU A 327 4.80 -0.98 -20.09
N ASN A 328 4.68 -2.01 -20.94
CA ASN A 328 3.41 -2.53 -21.43
C ASN A 328 2.63 -3.28 -20.33
N ASP A 329 3.28 -4.08 -19.49
CA ASP A 329 2.64 -4.80 -18.39
C ASP A 329 2.08 -3.84 -17.32
N HIS A 330 2.83 -2.79 -16.97
CA HIS A 330 2.31 -1.73 -16.09
C HIS A 330 1.14 -0.96 -16.71
N TYR A 331 1.15 -0.78 -18.03
CA TYR A 331 0.04 -0.16 -18.74
C TYR A 331 -1.21 -1.06 -18.75
N ILE A 332 -1.01 -2.36 -18.92
CA ILE A 332 -2.06 -3.38 -18.86
C ILE A 332 -2.61 -3.47 -17.43
N GLU A 333 -1.76 -3.50 -16.39
CA GLU A 333 -2.20 -3.50 -14.98
C GLU A 333 -3.00 -2.24 -14.62
N ALA A 334 -2.57 -1.06 -15.11
CA ALA A 334 -3.32 0.17 -14.91
C ALA A 334 -4.68 0.16 -15.64
N LEU A 335 -4.72 -0.37 -16.87
CA LEU A 335 -5.97 -0.57 -17.60
C LEU A 335 -6.87 -1.59 -16.91
N MET A 336 -6.32 -2.69 -16.38
CA MET A 336 -7.06 -3.71 -15.64
C MET A 336 -7.65 -3.19 -14.34
N ALA A 337 -6.98 -2.23 -13.69
CA ALA A 337 -7.50 -1.58 -12.47
C ALA A 337 -8.68 -0.64 -12.75
N ILE A 338 -8.80 -0.11 -13.95
CA ILE A 338 -9.81 0.88 -14.35
C ILE A 338 -10.95 0.24 -15.15
N ALA A 339 -10.65 -0.76 -15.97
CA ALA A 339 -11.62 -1.40 -16.86
C ALA A 339 -12.35 -2.56 -16.18
N GLN A 340 -13.66 -2.64 -16.43
CA GLN A 340 -14.47 -3.77 -15.99
C GLN A 340 -14.14 -5.05 -16.76
N LEU A 341 -13.66 -4.92 -17.99
CA LEU A 341 -13.29 -6.00 -18.88
C LEU A 341 -12.09 -5.58 -19.73
N VAL A 342 -11.03 -6.37 -19.69
CA VAL A 342 -9.85 -6.22 -20.56
C VAL A 342 -9.57 -7.55 -21.23
N PHE A 343 -9.29 -7.52 -22.51
CA PHE A 343 -8.87 -8.71 -23.27
C PHE A 343 -7.73 -8.37 -24.22
N SER A 344 -6.80 -9.32 -24.37
CA SER A 344 -5.73 -9.23 -25.37
C SER A 344 -6.10 -10.00 -26.61
N VAL A 345 -5.84 -9.39 -27.76
CA VAL A 345 -6.22 -9.93 -29.06
C VAL A 345 -4.99 -10.11 -29.95
N ASN A 346 -4.81 -11.31 -30.47
CA ASN A 346 -3.85 -11.59 -31.52
C ASN A 346 -4.51 -11.34 -32.89
N LEU A 347 -4.33 -10.14 -33.44
CA LEU A 347 -4.94 -9.74 -34.70
C LEU A 347 -4.44 -10.57 -35.89
N THR A 348 -3.23 -11.12 -35.83
CA THR A 348 -2.67 -11.96 -36.93
C THR A 348 -3.37 -13.31 -37.02
N GLN A 349 -3.78 -13.85 -35.87
CA GLN A 349 -4.44 -15.16 -35.76
C GLN A 349 -5.95 -15.05 -35.54
N ASN A 350 -6.49 -13.82 -35.40
CA ASN A 350 -7.89 -13.54 -35.08
C ASN A 350 -8.35 -14.25 -33.78
N GLN A 351 -7.51 -14.22 -32.74
CA GLN A 351 -7.74 -14.93 -31.49
C GLN A 351 -7.68 -13.99 -30.29
N ILE A 352 -8.46 -14.32 -29.25
CA ILE A 352 -8.36 -13.72 -27.93
C ILE A 352 -7.41 -14.57 -27.10
N ASP A 353 -6.29 -14.00 -26.65
CA ASP A 353 -5.25 -14.70 -25.90
C ASP A 353 -5.41 -14.56 -24.40
N GLY A 354 -6.11 -13.53 -23.94
CA GLY A 354 -6.35 -13.29 -22.52
C GLY A 354 -7.63 -12.48 -22.26
N ILE A 355 -8.37 -12.83 -21.23
CA ILE A 355 -9.54 -12.11 -20.74
C ILE A 355 -9.38 -11.83 -19.26
N TYR A 356 -9.48 -10.56 -18.89
CA TYR A 356 -9.40 -10.07 -17.53
C TYR A 356 -10.69 -9.35 -17.19
N ASP A 357 -11.52 -9.98 -16.36
CA ASP A 357 -12.81 -9.46 -15.92
C ASP A 357 -12.93 -9.64 -14.41
N ASN A 358 -13.12 -8.53 -13.70
CA ASN A 358 -13.24 -8.53 -12.24
C ASN A 358 -14.61 -9.09 -11.75
N TYR A 359 -15.59 -9.24 -12.67
CA TYR A 359 -16.95 -9.64 -12.33
C TYR A 359 -17.38 -10.98 -12.93
N MET A 360 -16.59 -11.54 -13.84
CA MET A 360 -16.94 -12.79 -14.51
C MET A 360 -16.59 -13.99 -13.63
N CYS A 361 -17.58 -14.80 -13.28
CA CYS A 361 -17.34 -16.08 -12.61
C CYS A 361 -16.46 -16.98 -13.48
N ALA A 362 -15.54 -17.74 -12.85
CA ALA A 362 -14.58 -18.61 -13.54
C ALA A 362 -15.26 -19.56 -14.56
N ASP A 363 -16.47 -20.03 -14.27
CA ASP A 363 -17.24 -20.95 -15.10
C ASP A 363 -17.80 -20.34 -16.39
N LYS A 364 -17.74 -19.00 -16.54
CA LYS A 364 -18.24 -18.28 -17.72
C LYS A 364 -17.12 -17.77 -18.64
N LYS A 365 -15.85 -17.95 -18.24
CA LYS A 365 -14.73 -17.57 -19.09
C LYS A 365 -14.55 -18.59 -20.20
N PRO A 366 -14.38 -18.16 -21.47
CA PRO A 366 -14.10 -19.09 -22.55
C PRO A 366 -12.73 -19.76 -22.37
N ASN A 367 -12.56 -20.94 -22.95
CA ASN A 367 -11.24 -21.57 -23.04
C ASN A 367 -10.36 -20.76 -23.99
N LEU A 368 -9.24 -20.27 -23.51
CA LEU A 368 -8.28 -19.49 -24.31
C LEU A 368 -7.18 -20.38 -24.89
N PRO A 369 -6.65 -20.04 -26.07
CA PRO A 369 -7.10 -18.97 -26.97
C PRO A 369 -8.45 -19.28 -27.67
N CYS A 370 -9.27 -18.26 -27.97
CA CYS A 370 -10.52 -18.42 -28.67
C CYS A 370 -10.65 -17.45 -29.86
N ASP A 371 -11.52 -17.76 -30.81
CA ASP A 371 -11.75 -16.89 -31.99
C ASP A 371 -12.39 -15.56 -31.55
N TYR A 372 -11.76 -14.44 -31.95
CA TYR A 372 -12.23 -13.09 -31.64
C TYR A 372 -13.65 -12.82 -32.16
N ASN A 373 -13.92 -13.22 -33.43
CA ASN A 373 -15.24 -13.00 -34.04
C ASN A 373 -16.33 -13.91 -33.46
N ALA A 374 -15.97 -15.02 -32.82
CA ALA A 374 -16.93 -15.91 -32.19
C ALA A 374 -17.31 -15.45 -30.78
N TYR A 375 -16.51 -14.58 -30.15
CA TYR A 375 -16.75 -14.09 -28.80
C TYR A 375 -17.69 -12.88 -28.78
N PHE A 376 -17.64 -12.02 -29.79
CA PHE A 376 -18.52 -10.87 -29.99
C PHE A 376 -19.57 -11.17 -31.07
#